data_b3e3b3859caef4112e897222237321a2
#
_entry.id   b3e3b3859caef4112e897222237321a2
#
_cell.length_a   1.000
_cell.length_b   1.000
_cell.length_c   1.000
_cell.angle_alpha   90.00
_cell.angle_beta   90.00
_cell.angle_gamma   90.00
#
_symmetry.space_group_name_H-M   'P 1'
#
loop_
_entity.id
_entity.type
_entity.pdbx_description
1 polymer ?
#
loop_
_entity_poly.entity_id
_entity_poly.type
_entity_poly.pdbx_seq_one_letter_code
_entity_poly.pdbx_strand_id
1 'polypeptide(L)'
;MNQLQEIGAELAKELEVSLPVWVENSTREIYQAWNGEWSREIADQARLAGERCATEILPVLRQLLESDIAAQQTNPMSILRRASQYPTEVLNLYGVPPVQRDDYLEATFPEDIYGLTPTAFLDFGQACHELGIAWGATKAHLHLTKRRETDT
;
A
#
# COMPACT_ATOMS: atom_id res chain seq x y z
N MET A 1 -10.38 -22.26 -8.27
CA MET A 1 -9.57 -21.03 -8.08
C MET A 1 -8.21 -21.27 -8.73
N ASN A 2 -7.72 -20.35 -9.55
CA ASN A 2 -6.41 -20.49 -10.18
C ASN A 2 -5.28 -20.02 -9.25
N GLN A 3 -4.05 -20.29 -9.64
CA GLN A 3 -2.87 -19.96 -8.84
C GLN A 3 -2.76 -18.45 -8.57
N LEU A 4 -3.07 -17.61 -9.56
CA LEU A 4 -3.03 -16.17 -9.40
C LEU A 4 -4.00 -15.69 -8.32
N GLN A 5 -5.22 -16.22 -8.32
CA GLN A 5 -6.22 -15.88 -7.31
C GLN A 5 -5.81 -16.32 -5.92
N GLU A 6 -5.19 -17.51 -5.81
CA GLU A 6 -4.69 -18.01 -4.52
C GLU A 6 -3.59 -17.13 -3.96
N ILE A 7 -2.62 -16.74 -4.78
CA ILE A 7 -1.53 -15.86 -4.36
C ILE A 7 -2.10 -14.47 -4.02
N GLY A 8 -3.02 -13.97 -4.85
CA GLY A 8 -3.68 -12.69 -4.60
C GLY A 8 -4.44 -12.66 -3.28
N ALA A 9 -5.13 -13.75 -2.95
CA ALA A 9 -5.85 -13.87 -1.69
C ALA A 9 -4.90 -13.89 -0.49
N GLU A 10 -3.78 -14.60 -0.60
CA GLU A 10 -2.76 -14.63 0.45
C GLU A 10 -2.12 -13.25 0.65
N LEU A 11 -1.80 -12.56 -0.44
CA LEU A 11 -1.25 -11.22 -0.38
C LEU A 11 -2.24 -10.23 0.26
N ALA A 12 -3.50 -10.31 -0.12
CA ALA A 12 -4.55 -9.48 0.49
C ALA A 12 -4.67 -9.75 1.99
N LYS A 13 -4.55 -10.99 2.42
CA LYS A 13 -4.60 -11.38 3.82
C LYS A 13 -3.42 -10.79 4.61
N GLU A 14 -2.22 -10.84 4.03
CA GLU A 14 -1.04 -10.22 4.64
C GLU A 14 -1.20 -8.70 4.74
N LEU A 15 -1.73 -8.06 3.72
CA LEU A 15 -1.97 -6.62 3.71
C LEU A 15 -3.05 -6.20 4.69
N GLU A 16 -4.00 -7.08 5.01
CA GLU A 16 -5.01 -6.80 6.04
C GLU A 16 -4.36 -6.52 7.40
N VAL A 17 -3.28 -7.22 7.71
CA VAL A 17 -2.50 -7.01 8.92
C VAL A 17 -1.49 -5.88 8.75
N SER A 18 -0.80 -5.83 7.62
CA SER A 18 0.31 -4.93 7.38
C SER A 18 -0.11 -3.48 7.17
N LEU A 19 -1.26 -3.23 6.53
CA LEU A 19 -1.71 -1.87 6.24
C LEU A 19 -1.94 -1.04 7.52
N PRO A 20 -2.69 -1.53 8.51
CA PRO A 20 -2.85 -0.77 9.76
C PRO A 20 -1.53 -0.50 10.47
N VAL A 21 -0.66 -1.48 10.52
CA VAL A 21 0.67 -1.36 11.15
C VAL A 21 1.51 -0.31 10.42
N TRP A 22 1.50 -0.35 9.10
CA TRP A 22 2.23 0.63 8.28
C TRP A 22 1.73 2.07 8.54
N VAL A 23 0.41 2.27 8.62
CA VAL A 23 -0.17 3.59 8.89
C VAL A 23 0.26 4.10 10.27
N GLU A 24 0.17 3.25 11.29
CA GLU A 24 0.58 3.63 12.65
C GLU A 24 2.06 3.97 12.72
N ASN A 25 2.92 3.13 12.14
CA ASN A 25 4.37 3.34 12.18
C ASN A 25 4.78 4.59 11.40
N SER A 26 4.18 4.80 10.22
CA SER A 26 4.47 5.98 9.40
C SER A 26 4.09 7.28 10.13
N THR A 27 2.93 7.28 10.78
CA THR A 27 2.47 8.42 11.58
C THR A 27 3.43 8.68 12.74
N ARG A 28 3.81 7.61 13.45
CA ARG A 28 4.70 7.69 14.61
C ARG A 28 6.06 8.26 14.24
N GLU A 29 6.66 7.75 13.19
CA GLU A 29 8.00 8.16 12.77
C GLU A 29 8.07 9.67 12.48
N ILE A 30 7.12 10.17 11.73
CA ILE A 30 7.07 11.61 11.38
C ILE A 30 6.75 12.44 12.63
N TYR A 31 5.74 12.04 13.42
CA TYR A 31 5.35 12.79 14.59
C TYR A 31 6.47 12.85 15.64
N GLN A 32 7.13 11.73 15.91
CA GLN A 32 8.23 11.68 16.88
C GLN A 32 9.45 12.49 16.41
N ALA A 33 9.73 12.47 15.11
CA ALA A 33 10.81 13.30 14.55
C ALA A 33 10.54 14.79 14.73
N TRP A 34 9.28 15.19 14.70
CA TRP A 34 8.88 16.58 14.87
C TRP A 34 8.77 16.98 16.35
N ASN A 35 8.12 16.17 17.19
CA ASN A 35 7.75 16.54 18.57
C ASN A 35 8.43 15.69 19.66
N GLY A 36 9.00 14.54 19.31
CA GLY A 36 9.67 13.66 20.27
C GLY A 36 8.76 12.81 21.12
N GLU A 37 7.49 13.15 21.26
CA GLU A 37 6.54 12.43 22.10
C GLU A 37 5.49 11.68 21.26
N TRP A 38 5.05 10.53 21.79
CA TRP A 38 3.97 9.75 21.19
C TRP A 38 2.89 9.54 22.23
N SER A 39 1.94 10.49 22.29
CA SER A 39 0.88 10.43 23.28
C SER A 39 -0.17 9.38 22.92
N ARG A 40 -0.94 8.96 23.93
CA ARG A 40 -2.03 8.01 23.74
C ARG A 40 -3.09 8.54 22.78
N GLU A 41 -3.36 9.84 22.81
CA GLU A 41 -4.36 10.47 21.96
C GLU A 41 -4.01 10.30 20.47
N ILE A 42 -2.79 10.68 20.07
CA ILE A 42 -2.39 10.53 18.66
C ILE A 42 -2.22 9.07 18.28
N ALA A 43 -1.77 8.23 19.20
CA ALA A 43 -1.65 6.79 18.97
C ALA A 43 -3.01 6.17 18.64
N ASP A 44 -4.06 6.56 19.37
CA ASP A 44 -5.42 6.09 19.10
C ASP A 44 -5.92 6.58 17.74
N GLN A 45 -5.64 7.81 17.37
CA GLN A 45 -6.01 8.36 16.08
C GLN A 45 -5.29 7.64 14.93
N ALA A 46 -4.01 7.33 15.11
CA ALA A 46 -3.23 6.59 14.12
C ALA A 46 -3.76 5.16 13.96
N ARG A 47 -4.14 4.51 15.05
CA ARG A 47 -4.74 3.18 15.01
C ARG A 47 -6.07 3.19 14.24
N LEU A 48 -6.94 4.15 14.53
CA LEU A 48 -8.21 4.29 13.82
C LEU A 48 -8.00 4.57 12.33
N ALA A 49 -7.04 5.42 11.98
CA ALA A 49 -6.69 5.68 10.59
C ALA A 49 -6.19 4.40 9.90
N GLY A 50 -5.41 3.58 10.58
CA GLY A 50 -4.95 2.30 10.07
C GLY A 50 -6.10 1.34 9.80
N GLU A 51 -7.05 1.26 10.72
CA GLU A 51 -8.25 0.44 10.54
C GLU A 51 -9.10 0.91 9.36
N ARG A 52 -9.27 2.22 9.21
CA ARG A 52 -9.96 2.81 8.08
C ARG A 52 -9.25 2.52 6.77
N CYS A 53 -7.94 2.62 6.75
CA CYS A 53 -7.12 2.32 5.58
C CYS A 53 -7.40 0.90 5.08
N ALA A 54 -7.34 -0.08 5.97
CA ALA A 54 -7.60 -1.47 5.62
C ALA A 54 -9.04 -1.65 5.12
N THR A 55 -10.01 -1.06 5.80
CA THR A 55 -11.42 -1.18 5.46
C THR A 55 -11.75 -0.57 4.08
N GLU A 56 -11.14 0.56 3.75
CA GLU A 56 -11.45 1.28 2.52
C GLU A 56 -10.61 0.80 1.32
N ILE A 57 -9.35 0.46 1.53
CA ILE A 57 -8.44 0.08 0.44
C ILE A 57 -8.52 -1.41 0.11
N LEU A 58 -8.62 -2.26 1.13
CA LEU A 58 -8.47 -3.70 0.94
C LEU A 58 -9.49 -4.33 0.00
N PRO A 59 -10.79 -3.97 0.04
CA PRO A 59 -11.75 -4.57 -0.89
C PRO A 59 -11.42 -4.29 -2.36
N VAL A 60 -10.99 -3.07 -2.67
CA VAL A 60 -10.60 -2.67 -4.04
C VAL A 60 -9.33 -3.43 -4.46
N LEU A 61 -8.36 -3.47 -3.57
CA LEU A 61 -7.10 -4.15 -3.82
C LEU A 61 -7.29 -5.66 -3.98
N ARG A 62 -8.11 -6.27 -3.14
CA ARG A 62 -8.40 -7.70 -3.20
C ARG A 62 -9.03 -8.06 -4.55
N GLN A 63 -9.98 -7.28 -5.01
CA GLN A 63 -10.62 -7.48 -6.30
C GLN A 63 -9.58 -7.46 -7.42
N LEU A 64 -8.66 -6.50 -7.40
CA LEU A 64 -7.59 -6.42 -8.39
C LEU A 64 -6.66 -7.62 -8.33
N LEU A 65 -6.23 -8.02 -7.15
CA LEU A 65 -5.28 -9.12 -6.96
C LEU A 65 -5.86 -10.48 -7.34
N GLU A 66 -7.16 -10.64 -7.22
CA GLU A 66 -7.86 -11.89 -7.51
C GLU A 66 -8.47 -11.93 -8.91
N SER A 67 -8.40 -10.82 -9.68
CA SER A 67 -9.02 -10.77 -11.01
C SER A 67 -8.22 -11.51 -12.07
N ASP A 68 -8.94 -11.89 -13.14
CA ASP A 68 -8.33 -12.54 -14.30
C ASP A 68 -7.34 -11.59 -14.97
N ILE A 69 -6.20 -12.14 -15.33
CA ILE A 69 -5.11 -11.44 -15.99
C ILE A 69 -5.51 -10.73 -17.29
N ALA A 70 -6.47 -11.29 -18.02
CA ALA A 70 -6.83 -10.80 -19.35
C ALA A 70 -7.31 -9.35 -19.36
N ALA A 71 -7.88 -8.89 -18.26
CA ALA A 71 -8.53 -7.59 -18.19
C ALA A 71 -7.70 -6.52 -17.49
N GLN A 72 -6.59 -6.87 -16.85
CA GLN A 72 -5.96 -5.95 -15.89
C GLN A 72 -4.59 -5.46 -16.30
N GLN A 73 -4.49 -4.18 -16.59
CA GLN A 73 -3.22 -3.49 -16.74
C GLN A 73 -2.89 -2.63 -15.52
N THR A 74 -3.80 -2.53 -14.56
CA THR A 74 -3.62 -1.70 -13.37
C THR A 74 -2.61 -2.33 -12.41
N ASN A 75 -1.63 -1.55 -12.01
CA ASN A 75 -0.64 -1.96 -11.02
C ASN A 75 -1.26 -1.87 -9.62
N PRO A 76 -1.18 -2.92 -8.78
CA PRO A 76 -1.66 -2.88 -7.41
C PRO A 76 -1.10 -1.72 -6.60
N MET A 77 0.13 -1.29 -6.89
CA MET A 77 0.76 -0.17 -6.20
C MET A 77 0.00 1.14 -6.40
N SER A 78 -0.73 1.31 -7.51
CA SER A 78 -1.55 2.50 -7.72
C SER A 78 -2.64 2.64 -6.66
N ILE A 79 -3.16 1.51 -6.18
CA ILE A 79 -4.15 1.47 -5.11
C ILE A 79 -3.47 1.64 -3.74
N LEU A 80 -2.34 0.96 -3.53
CA LEU A 80 -1.60 1.01 -2.26
C LEU A 80 -1.03 2.40 -1.98
N ARG A 81 -0.73 3.19 -3.00
CA ARG A 81 -0.28 4.58 -2.83
C ARG A 81 -1.28 5.43 -2.06
N ARG A 82 -2.56 5.11 -2.15
CA ARG A 82 -3.63 5.82 -1.42
C ARG A 82 -3.48 5.68 0.09
N ALA A 83 -2.74 4.68 0.56
CA ALA A 83 -2.51 4.46 1.99
C ALA A 83 -1.83 5.66 2.65
N SER A 84 -1.03 6.44 1.91
CA SER A 84 -0.34 7.62 2.44
C SER A 84 -1.30 8.70 2.95
N GLN A 85 -2.55 8.72 2.47
CA GLN A 85 -3.55 9.69 2.88
C GLN A 85 -3.93 9.53 4.36
N TYR A 86 -3.86 8.32 4.89
CA TYR A 86 -4.29 8.03 6.25
C TYR A 86 -3.35 8.58 7.31
N PRO A 87 -2.04 8.31 7.29
CA PRO A 87 -1.14 9.00 8.21
C PRO A 87 -1.11 10.50 7.98
N THR A 88 -1.24 10.96 6.73
CA THR A 88 -1.27 12.39 6.39
C THR A 88 -2.41 13.12 7.10
N GLU A 89 -3.62 12.54 7.11
CA GLU A 89 -4.77 13.12 7.81
C GLU A 89 -4.51 13.28 9.30
N VAL A 90 -3.93 12.27 9.94
CA VAL A 90 -3.61 12.33 11.37
C VAL A 90 -2.56 13.41 11.65
N LEU A 91 -1.48 13.43 10.86
CA LEU A 91 -0.41 14.41 11.02
C LEU A 91 -0.92 15.85 10.84
N ASN A 92 -1.78 16.07 9.84
CA ASN A 92 -2.40 17.37 9.62
C ASN A 92 -3.30 17.77 10.79
N LEU A 93 -4.05 16.83 11.34
CA LEU A 93 -4.93 17.10 12.48
C LEU A 93 -4.15 17.62 13.70
N TYR A 94 -2.93 17.14 13.89
CA TYR A 94 -2.04 17.53 14.99
C TYR A 94 -1.08 18.66 14.63
N GLY A 95 -1.25 19.27 13.46
CA GLY A 95 -0.50 20.46 13.06
C GLY A 95 0.97 20.20 12.71
N VAL A 96 1.31 18.99 12.33
CA VAL A 96 2.69 18.65 11.93
C VAL A 96 3.02 19.34 10.62
N PRO A 97 4.13 20.12 10.55
CA PRO A 97 4.49 20.82 9.31
C PRO A 97 4.99 19.82 8.24
N PRO A 98 4.86 20.19 6.95
CA PRO A 98 5.38 19.35 5.87
C PRO A 98 6.87 19.07 6.01
N VAL A 99 7.29 17.91 5.55
CA VAL A 99 8.70 17.49 5.54
C VAL A 99 9.33 17.97 4.23
N GLN A 100 10.59 18.43 4.30
CA GLN A 100 11.33 18.81 3.11
C GLN A 100 11.66 17.54 2.31
N ARG A 101 11.36 17.58 1.02
CA ARG A 101 11.60 16.46 0.10
C ARG A 101 12.46 16.93 -1.06
N ASP A 102 13.07 15.98 -1.78
CA ASP A 102 13.83 16.32 -2.98
C ASP A 102 12.88 16.68 -4.15
N ASP A 103 13.46 17.27 -5.20
CA ASP A 103 12.68 17.74 -6.35
C ASP A 103 11.96 16.59 -7.07
N TYR A 104 12.57 15.40 -7.10
CA TYR A 104 11.97 14.24 -7.75
C TYR A 104 10.70 13.79 -7.02
N LEU A 105 10.74 13.71 -5.70
CA LEU A 105 9.58 13.32 -4.89
C LEU A 105 8.47 14.35 -4.98
N GLU A 106 8.81 15.64 -4.99
CA GLU A 106 7.83 16.70 -5.14
C GLU A 106 7.14 16.67 -6.50
N ALA A 107 7.90 16.39 -7.57
CA ALA A 107 7.35 16.30 -8.92
C ALA A 107 6.49 15.05 -9.11
N THR A 108 6.90 13.93 -8.50
CA THR A 108 6.24 12.64 -8.68
C THR A 108 5.01 12.48 -7.79
N PHE A 109 5.11 12.93 -6.54
CA PHE A 109 4.04 12.81 -5.56
C PHE A 109 3.77 14.16 -4.88
N PRO A 110 3.22 15.15 -5.62
CA PRO A 110 3.08 16.52 -5.10
C PRO A 110 2.14 16.61 -3.88
N GLU A 111 1.18 15.72 -3.75
CA GLU A 111 0.23 15.73 -2.64
C GLU A 111 0.76 15.05 -1.37
N ASP A 112 1.87 14.31 -1.49
CA ASP A 112 2.49 13.63 -0.36
C ASP A 112 3.48 14.55 0.35
N ILE A 113 2.96 15.39 1.22
CA ILE A 113 3.76 16.43 1.90
C ILE A 113 4.68 15.88 2.98
N TYR A 114 4.54 14.59 3.34
CA TYR A 114 5.37 13.94 4.37
C TYR A 114 6.31 12.87 3.80
N GLY A 115 6.28 12.63 2.49
CA GLY A 115 7.12 11.61 1.86
C GLY A 115 6.77 10.19 2.25
N LEU A 116 5.49 9.89 2.39
CA LEU A 116 4.99 8.60 2.90
C LEU A 116 4.45 7.66 1.84
N THR A 117 4.40 8.06 0.57
CA THR A 117 3.81 7.24 -0.49
C THR A 117 4.56 5.91 -0.64
N PRO A 118 3.88 4.78 -0.46
CA PRO A 118 4.53 3.47 -0.69
C PRO A 118 4.81 3.27 -2.18
N THR A 119 5.96 2.67 -2.49
CA THR A 119 6.40 2.44 -3.86
C THR A 119 6.58 0.97 -4.20
N ALA A 120 6.63 0.10 -3.20
CA ALA A 120 6.84 -1.34 -3.37
C ALA A 120 6.11 -2.13 -2.28
N PHE A 121 5.83 -3.38 -2.58
CA PHE A 121 5.25 -4.28 -1.56
C PHE A 121 6.15 -4.44 -0.34
N LEU A 122 7.46 -4.28 -0.51
CA LEU A 122 8.42 -4.37 0.60
C LEU A 122 8.14 -3.33 1.70
N ASP A 123 7.54 -2.19 1.34
CA ASP A 123 7.16 -1.17 2.32
C ASP A 123 6.20 -1.72 3.38
N PHE A 124 5.49 -2.78 3.06
CA PHE A 124 4.55 -3.44 3.96
C PHE A 124 5.10 -4.70 4.63
N GLY A 125 6.40 -4.99 4.41
CA GLY A 125 7.10 -6.10 5.04
C GLY A 125 7.55 -7.17 4.06
N GLN A 126 8.40 -8.07 4.55
CA GLN A 126 9.03 -9.11 3.73
C GLN A 126 8.01 -10.11 3.17
N ALA A 127 7.01 -10.49 3.96
CA ALA A 127 5.97 -11.41 3.50
C ALA A 127 5.18 -10.83 2.32
N CYS A 128 4.84 -9.55 2.37
CA CYS A 128 4.16 -8.88 1.27
C CYS A 128 5.06 -8.77 0.04
N HIS A 129 6.35 -8.54 0.25
CA HIS A 129 7.33 -8.47 -0.85
C HIS A 129 7.41 -9.80 -1.59
N GLU A 130 7.55 -10.92 -0.88
CA GLU A 130 7.65 -12.25 -1.47
C GLU A 130 6.38 -12.64 -2.22
N LEU A 131 5.22 -12.40 -1.60
CA LEU A 131 3.93 -12.68 -2.23
C LEU A 131 3.68 -11.77 -3.44
N GLY A 132 4.12 -10.52 -3.37
CA GLY A 132 4.02 -9.57 -4.48
C GLY A 132 4.84 -10.00 -5.69
N ILE A 133 6.06 -10.48 -5.47
CA ILE A 133 6.91 -11.03 -6.53
C ILE A 133 6.25 -12.26 -7.14
N ALA A 134 5.76 -13.18 -6.33
CA ALA A 134 5.10 -14.39 -6.78
C ALA A 134 3.84 -14.07 -7.59
N TRP A 135 3.05 -13.11 -7.14
CA TRP A 135 1.84 -12.66 -7.84
C TRP A 135 2.19 -12.07 -9.22
N GLY A 136 3.18 -11.17 -9.25
CA GLY A 136 3.60 -10.54 -10.50
C GLY A 136 4.17 -11.53 -11.51
N ALA A 137 4.99 -12.48 -11.04
CA ALA A 137 5.56 -13.52 -11.89
C ALA A 137 4.48 -14.45 -12.44
N THR A 138 3.52 -14.83 -11.61
CA THR A 138 2.40 -15.69 -12.02
C THR A 138 1.53 -14.97 -13.05
N LYS A 139 1.24 -13.69 -12.83
CA LYS A 139 0.48 -12.88 -13.77
C LYS A 139 1.17 -12.79 -15.13
N ALA A 140 2.49 -12.54 -15.13
CA ALA A 140 3.26 -12.45 -16.37
C ALA A 140 3.27 -13.78 -17.11
N HIS A 141 3.43 -14.90 -16.40
CA HIS A 141 3.42 -16.23 -16.99
C HIS A 141 2.07 -16.55 -17.63
N LEU A 142 0.98 -16.28 -16.93
CA LEU A 142 -0.38 -16.51 -17.44
C LEU A 142 -0.66 -15.66 -18.67
N HIS A 143 -0.20 -14.42 -18.68
CA HIS A 143 -0.36 -13.53 -19.81
C HIS A 143 0.36 -14.07 -21.06
N LEU A 144 1.59 -14.55 -20.90
CA LEU A 144 2.36 -15.12 -22.00
C LEU A 144 1.71 -16.40 -22.53
N THR A 145 1.21 -17.25 -21.66
CA THR A 145 0.52 -18.50 -22.04
C THR A 145 -0.73 -18.19 -22.85
N LYS A 146 -1.53 -17.26 -22.38
CA LYS A 146 -2.75 -16.85 -23.06
C LYS A 146 -2.48 -16.25 -24.44
N ARG A 147 -1.40 -15.46 -24.55
CA ARG A 147 -0.97 -14.89 -25.82
C ARG A 147 -0.55 -15.96 -26.82
N ARG A 148 0.16 -17.00 -26.38
CA ARG A 148 0.53 -18.15 -27.23
C ARG A 148 -0.69 -18.87 -27.77
N GLU A 149 -1.69 -19.12 -26.93
CA GLU A 149 -2.94 -19.77 -27.34
C GLU A 149 -3.67 -18.96 -28.40
N THR A 150 -3.63 -17.63 -28.31
CA THR A 150 -4.26 -16.74 -29.25
C THR A 150 -3.50 -16.72 -30.59
N ASP A 151 -2.17 -16.82 -30.56
CA ASP A 151 -1.32 -16.76 -31.77
C ASP A 151 -1.26 -18.10 -32.54
N THR A 152 -1.78 -19.16 -31.98
CA THR A 152 -1.88 -20.46 -32.67
C THR A 152 -3.26 -20.67 -33.26
#